data_dc8cc25e71f6a14f9003096746622388
#
_entry.id   dc8cc25e71f6a14f9003096746622388
#
_cell.length_a   1.000
_cell.length_b   1.000
_cell.length_c   1.000
_cell.angle_alpha   90.00
_cell.angle_beta   90.00
_cell.angle_gamma   90.00
#
_symmetry.space_group_name_H-M   'P 1'
#
loop_
_entity.id
_entity.type
_entity.pdbx_description
1 polymer ?
#
loop_
_entity_poly.entity_id
_entity_poly.type
_entity_poly.pdbx_seq_one_letter_code
_entity_poly.pdbx_strand_id
1 'polypeptide(L)'
;MKSIFFGLLVLILIVLGNSCYYDKADLLYGGTNVPCTDTAGTVSYSQKIIPLLQQYCYNCHSGGFPSGNIMMGSYATDKAIALNGKLFGSINHSTGFSPMPQGSSKLTSCQIAVIRKWIDTGVLNN
;
A
#
# COMPACT_ATOMS: atom_id res chain seq x y z
N MET A 1 -21.29 33.70 -44.42
CA MET A 1 -20.01 33.73 -43.66
C MET A 1 -20.21 33.67 -42.14
N LYS A 2 -21.14 34.42 -41.53
CA LYS A 2 -21.37 34.41 -40.06
C LYS A 2 -21.77 33.02 -39.49
N SER A 3 -22.59 32.23 -40.21
CA SER A 3 -23.05 30.90 -39.77
C SER A 3 -21.93 29.85 -39.73
N ILE A 4 -20.96 29.96 -40.64
CA ILE A 4 -19.81 29.03 -40.68
C ILE A 4 -18.87 29.29 -39.51
N PHE A 5 -18.66 30.56 -39.15
CA PHE A 5 -17.84 30.91 -37.99
C PHE A 5 -18.45 30.45 -36.67
N PHE A 6 -19.78 30.54 -36.55
CA PHE A 6 -20.48 30.07 -35.36
C PHE A 6 -20.40 28.54 -35.19
N GLY A 7 -20.54 27.79 -36.30
CA GLY A 7 -20.39 26.34 -36.31
C GLY A 7 -18.97 25.87 -35.93
N LEU A 8 -17.94 26.59 -36.44
CA LEU A 8 -16.56 26.29 -36.13
C LEU A 8 -16.21 26.55 -34.64
N LEU A 9 -16.75 27.65 -34.08
CA LEU A 9 -16.56 28.01 -32.68
C LEU A 9 -17.18 26.96 -31.72
N VAL A 10 -18.37 26.46 -32.04
CA VAL A 10 -19.05 25.42 -31.25
C VAL A 10 -18.28 24.10 -31.31
N LEU A 11 -17.76 23.74 -32.48
CA LEU A 11 -16.95 22.53 -32.65
C LEU A 11 -15.65 22.58 -31.81
N ILE A 12 -14.98 23.72 -31.76
CA ILE A 12 -13.76 23.95 -30.95
C ILE A 12 -14.08 23.84 -29.45
N LEU A 13 -15.21 24.37 -29.00
CA LEU A 13 -15.64 24.27 -27.61
C LEU A 13 -15.94 22.83 -27.17
N ILE A 14 -16.50 22.00 -28.06
CA ILE A 14 -16.77 20.58 -27.78
C ILE A 14 -15.46 19.77 -27.69
N VAL A 15 -14.45 20.09 -28.50
CA VAL A 15 -13.16 19.41 -28.49
C VAL A 15 -12.33 19.78 -27.25
N LEU A 16 -12.40 21.02 -26.77
CA LEU A 16 -11.70 21.48 -25.57
C LEU A 16 -12.33 20.99 -24.26
N GLY A 17 -13.59 20.54 -24.28
CA GLY A 17 -14.31 20.02 -23.12
C GLY A 17 -13.93 18.59 -22.72
N ASN A 18 -13.19 17.85 -23.55
CA ASN A 18 -12.70 16.50 -23.21
C ASN A 18 -11.34 16.56 -22.51
N SER A 19 -11.20 17.38 -21.50
CA SER A 19 -10.12 17.29 -20.54
C SER A 19 -10.34 16.01 -19.73
N CYS A 20 -9.56 14.96 -20.02
CA CYS A 20 -9.50 13.77 -19.16
C CYS A 20 -9.01 14.23 -17.79
N TYR A 21 -9.93 14.44 -16.87
CA TYR A 21 -9.63 14.61 -15.46
C TYR A 21 -9.11 13.26 -14.94
N TYR A 22 -7.79 13.12 -14.90
CA TYR A 22 -7.14 11.95 -14.32
C TYR A 22 -7.18 12.11 -12.80
N ASP A 23 -8.30 11.69 -12.22
CA ASP A 23 -8.46 11.66 -10.78
C ASP A 23 -7.68 10.46 -10.20
N LYS A 24 -6.68 10.75 -9.38
CA LYS A 24 -6.07 9.71 -8.54
C LYS A 24 -6.99 9.50 -7.34
N ALA A 25 -7.98 8.63 -7.52
CA ALA A 25 -8.99 8.30 -6.52
C ALA A 25 -8.40 7.91 -5.16
N ASP A 26 -7.24 7.25 -5.13
CA ASP A 26 -6.49 6.88 -3.94
C ASP A 26 -5.97 8.08 -3.14
N LEU A 27 -5.67 9.23 -3.79
CA LEU A 27 -5.25 10.46 -3.11
C LEU A 27 -6.42 11.30 -2.60
N LEU A 28 -7.55 11.29 -3.30
CA LEU A 28 -8.70 12.16 -3.00
C LEU A 28 -9.72 11.50 -2.06
N TYR A 29 -9.90 10.21 -2.17
CA TYR A 29 -10.95 9.49 -1.42
C TYR A 29 -10.43 8.60 -0.30
N GLY A 30 -9.19 8.80 0.14
CA GLY A 30 -8.67 8.28 1.41
C GLY A 30 -9.08 6.86 1.77
N GLY A 31 -8.98 5.90 0.83
CA GLY A 31 -9.00 4.49 1.19
C GLY A 31 -10.37 3.84 1.40
N THR A 32 -11.39 4.17 0.63
CA THR A 32 -12.62 3.38 0.63
C THR A 32 -12.81 2.66 -0.70
N ASN A 33 -12.58 1.33 -0.68
CA ASN A 33 -13.06 0.38 -1.69
C ASN A 33 -12.42 0.37 -3.09
N VAL A 34 -11.18 0.80 -3.28
CA VAL A 34 -10.44 0.33 -4.44
C VAL A 34 -10.05 -1.13 -4.18
N PRO A 35 -10.55 -2.10 -4.96
CA PRO A 35 -10.17 -3.49 -4.76
C PRO A 35 -8.65 -3.61 -4.87
N CYS A 36 -8.00 -4.08 -3.79
CA CYS A 36 -6.57 -4.34 -3.83
C CYS A 36 -6.33 -5.58 -4.68
N THR A 37 -5.99 -5.40 -5.95
CA THR A 37 -5.71 -6.50 -6.88
C THR A 37 -4.55 -7.38 -6.41
N ASP A 38 -3.65 -6.83 -5.60
CA ASP A 38 -2.50 -7.54 -5.02
C ASP A 38 -2.88 -8.59 -3.97
N THR A 39 -4.14 -8.65 -3.55
CA THR A 39 -4.66 -9.69 -2.65
C THR A 39 -5.40 -10.81 -3.40
N ALA A 40 -5.48 -10.76 -4.73
CA ALA A 40 -6.05 -11.85 -5.52
C ALA A 40 -5.14 -13.08 -5.46
N GLY A 41 -5.68 -14.22 -5.02
CA GLY A 41 -4.92 -15.47 -4.88
C GLY A 41 -3.99 -15.52 -3.67
N THR A 42 -2.91 -16.31 -3.77
CA THR A 42 -1.91 -16.48 -2.73
C THR A 42 -0.88 -15.36 -2.80
N VAL A 43 -0.66 -14.68 -1.69
CA VAL A 43 0.37 -13.64 -1.59
C VAL A 43 1.75 -14.30 -1.43
N SER A 44 2.66 -14.00 -2.37
CA SER A 44 4.04 -14.49 -2.31
C SER A 44 4.87 -13.71 -1.31
N TYR A 45 5.56 -14.42 -0.41
CA TYR A 45 6.50 -13.82 0.52
C TYR A 45 7.67 -13.16 -0.22
N SER A 46 8.30 -13.88 -1.16
CA SER A 46 9.47 -13.37 -1.89
C SER A 46 9.15 -12.19 -2.81
N GLN A 47 8.00 -12.21 -3.49
CA GLN A 47 7.66 -11.20 -4.52
C GLN A 47 6.85 -10.02 -4.00
N LYS A 48 6.09 -10.19 -2.90
CA LYS A 48 5.18 -9.15 -2.39
C LYS A 48 5.55 -8.70 -0.98
N ILE A 49 5.84 -9.62 -0.07
CA ILE A 49 6.08 -9.27 1.33
C ILE A 49 7.48 -8.71 1.54
N ILE A 50 8.54 -9.39 1.05
CA ILE A 50 9.92 -8.90 1.20
C ILE A 50 10.07 -7.47 0.70
N PRO A 51 9.62 -7.07 -0.51
CA PRO A 51 9.75 -5.69 -0.98
C PRO A 51 9.07 -4.67 -0.06
N LEU A 52 7.89 -4.98 0.48
CA LEU A 52 7.21 -4.12 1.45
C LEU A 52 8.00 -3.97 2.74
N LEU A 53 8.48 -5.09 3.30
CA LEU A 53 9.26 -5.07 4.55
C LEU A 53 10.61 -4.37 4.36
N GLN A 54 11.27 -4.54 3.21
CA GLN A 54 12.50 -3.81 2.87
C GLN A 54 12.28 -2.31 2.81
N GLN A 55 11.19 -1.90 2.17
CA GLN A 55 10.90 -0.48 1.99
C GLN A 55 10.55 0.23 3.31
N TYR A 56 9.82 -0.43 4.21
CA TYR A 56 9.21 0.24 5.37
C TYR A 56 9.75 -0.22 6.73
N CYS A 57 10.44 -1.35 6.82
CA CYS A 57 10.78 -1.97 8.10
C CYS A 57 12.27 -2.24 8.28
N TYR A 58 12.94 -2.86 7.30
CA TYR A 58 14.29 -3.40 7.47
C TYR A 58 15.35 -2.35 7.75
N ASN A 59 15.16 -1.11 7.29
CA ASN A 59 16.13 -0.04 7.57
C ASN A 59 16.35 0.18 9.08
N CYS A 60 15.32 -0.04 9.88
CA CYS A 60 15.39 0.13 11.34
C CYS A 60 15.41 -1.21 12.10
N HIS A 61 14.89 -2.28 11.51
CA HIS A 61 14.67 -3.55 12.20
C HIS A 61 15.56 -4.69 11.71
N SER A 62 16.59 -4.42 10.88
CA SER A 62 17.59 -5.41 10.47
C SER A 62 18.99 -5.03 10.96
N GLY A 63 19.94 -5.96 10.87
CA GLY A 63 21.34 -5.73 11.28
C GLY A 63 21.61 -6.02 12.75
N GLY A 64 22.80 -5.63 13.22
CA GLY A 64 23.31 -6.02 14.55
C GLY A 64 22.61 -5.36 15.73
N PHE A 65 21.95 -4.21 15.53
CA PHE A 65 21.26 -3.45 16.59
C PHE A 65 19.88 -2.99 16.12
N PRO A 66 18.91 -3.90 16.03
CA PRO A 66 17.58 -3.57 15.54
C PRO A 66 16.82 -2.69 16.54
N SER A 67 16.09 -1.70 16.03
CA SER A 67 15.29 -0.79 16.84
C SER A 67 14.26 -1.57 17.67
N GLY A 68 14.16 -1.22 18.95
CA GLY A 68 13.23 -1.86 19.89
C GLY A 68 13.47 -3.36 20.11
N ASN A 69 14.69 -3.86 19.82
CA ASN A 69 15.03 -5.28 19.85
C ASN A 69 14.12 -6.17 18.99
N ILE A 70 13.56 -5.60 17.93
CA ILE A 70 12.71 -6.32 16.99
C ILE A 70 13.55 -6.62 15.74
N MET A 71 14.00 -7.88 15.62
CA MET A 71 14.78 -8.35 14.48
C MET A 71 13.86 -8.74 13.33
N MET A 72 14.14 -8.21 12.13
CA MET A 72 13.53 -8.55 10.86
C MET A 72 14.61 -8.77 9.79
N GLY A 73 14.24 -9.23 8.61
CA GLY A 73 15.14 -9.38 7.46
C GLY A 73 15.46 -10.82 7.10
N SER A 74 14.82 -11.79 7.74
CA SER A 74 14.80 -13.17 7.33
C SER A 74 13.39 -13.74 7.46
N TYR A 75 13.08 -14.77 6.68
CA TYR A 75 11.76 -15.41 6.78
C TYR A 75 11.42 -15.83 8.23
N ALA A 76 12.37 -16.39 8.96
CA ALA A 76 12.14 -16.84 10.33
C ALA A 76 11.77 -15.70 11.27
N THR A 77 12.47 -14.57 11.19
CA THR A 77 12.21 -13.39 12.02
C THR A 77 10.92 -12.69 11.62
N ASP A 78 10.67 -12.53 10.33
CA ASP A 78 9.47 -11.89 9.80
C ASP A 78 8.21 -12.70 10.12
N LYS A 79 8.28 -14.03 9.98
CA LYS A 79 7.23 -14.95 10.40
C LYS A 79 6.93 -14.83 11.89
N ALA A 80 7.96 -14.79 12.74
CA ALA A 80 7.78 -14.69 14.18
C ALA A 80 7.01 -13.42 14.58
N ILE A 81 7.34 -12.27 13.97
CA ILE A 81 6.67 -10.99 14.23
C ILE A 81 5.27 -10.94 13.62
N ALA A 82 5.04 -11.62 12.51
CA ALA A 82 3.72 -11.76 11.91
C ALA A 82 2.78 -12.60 12.80
N LEU A 83 3.26 -13.75 13.27
CA LEU A 83 2.46 -14.67 14.08
C LEU A 83 2.15 -14.16 15.49
N ASN A 84 3.03 -13.38 16.10
CA ASN A 84 2.77 -12.79 17.43
C ASN A 84 1.88 -11.54 17.38
N GLY A 85 1.40 -11.14 16.20
CA GLY A 85 0.50 -10.01 15.98
C GLY A 85 1.16 -8.64 15.97
N LYS A 86 2.45 -8.52 16.32
CA LYS A 86 3.14 -7.22 16.37
C LYS A 86 3.23 -6.55 15.02
N LEU A 87 3.53 -7.31 13.96
CA LEU A 87 3.60 -6.75 12.61
C LEU A 87 2.29 -6.08 12.23
N PHE A 88 1.20 -6.84 12.25
CA PHE A 88 -0.10 -6.31 11.82
C PHE A 88 -0.60 -5.21 12.75
N GLY A 89 -0.52 -5.40 14.07
CA GLY A 89 -0.97 -4.40 15.04
C GLY A 89 -0.27 -3.06 14.87
N SER A 90 1.05 -3.06 14.62
CA SER A 90 1.83 -1.84 14.45
C SER A 90 1.54 -1.12 13.13
N ILE A 91 1.50 -1.83 11.98
CA ILE A 91 1.24 -1.20 10.69
C ILE A 91 -0.21 -0.74 10.54
N ASN A 92 -1.14 -1.41 11.21
CA ASN A 92 -2.56 -1.01 11.25
C ASN A 92 -2.83 0.12 12.26
N HIS A 93 -1.85 0.50 13.05
CA HIS A 93 -1.99 1.45 14.16
C HIS A 93 -3.08 1.05 15.16
N SER A 94 -3.14 -0.25 15.47
CA SER A 94 -4.12 -0.81 16.41
C SER A 94 -3.79 -0.39 17.84
N THR A 95 -4.82 -0.22 18.66
CA THR A 95 -4.66 0.12 20.09
C THR A 95 -3.78 -0.91 20.81
N GLY A 96 -2.83 -0.46 21.61
CA GLY A 96 -1.87 -1.31 22.33
C GLY A 96 -0.60 -1.65 21.56
N PHE A 97 -0.45 -1.18 20.32
CA PHE A 97 0.76 -1.34 19.52
C PHE A 97 1.40 0.02 19.19
N SER A 98 2.73 0.05 19.13
CA SER A 98 3.44 1.24 18.65
C SER A 98 3.19 1.42 17.15
N PRO A 99 2.70 2.60 16.71
CA PRO A 99 2.45 2.84 15.29
C PRO A 99 3.73 2.76 14.46
N MET A 100 3.69 2.02 13.36
CA MET A 100 4.80 1.86 12.41
C MET A 100 4.33 2.15 10.98
N PRO A 101 5.21 2.66 10.11
CA PRO A 101 6.58 3.11 10.35
C PRO A 101 6.64 4.32 11.29
N GLN A 102 7.60 4.34 12.21
CA GLN A 102 7.73 5.45 13.16
C GLN A 102 8.19 6.73 12.45
N GLY A 103 7.51 7.85 12.71
CA GLY A 103 7.85 9.14 12.09
C GLY A 103 7.48 9.26 10.61
N SER A 104 6.74 8.30 10.05
CA SER A 104 6.27 8.29 8.66
C SER A 104 4.76 8.08 8.58
N SER A 105 4.20 8.30 7.39
CA SER A 105 2.79 8.01 7.14
C SER A 105 2.49 6.53 7.31
N LYS A 106 1.28 6.22 7.76
CA LYS A 106 0.74 4.85 7.76
C LYS A 106 0.83 4.23 6.37
N LEU A 107 1.07 2.93 6.27
CA LEU A 107 0.98 2.20 5.01
C LEU A 107 -0.42 2.36 4.39
N THR A 108 -0.49 2.28 3.07
CA THR A 108 -1.79 2.33 2.38
C THR A 108 -2.66 1.14 2.77
N SER A 109 -3.97 1.28 2.64
CA SER A 109 -4.92 0.20 2.93
C SER A 109 -4.61 -1.07 2.12
N CYS A 110 -4.16 -0.92 0.86
CA CYS A 110 -3.76 -2.05 0.04
C CYS A 110 -2.50 -2.75 0.56
N GLN A 111 -1.46 -2.01 0.94
CA GLN A 111 -0.25 -2.60 1.51
C GLN A 111 -0.54 -3.36 2.81
N ILE A 112 -1.38 -2.80 3.66
CA ILE A 112 -1.85 -3.47 4.89
C ILE A 112 -2.65 -4.72 4.57
N ALA A 113 -3.53 -4.67 3.56
CA ALA A 113 -4.33 -5.81 3.13
C ALA A 113 -3.46 -6.96 2.57
N VAL A 114 -2.40 -6.65 1.82
CA VAL A 114 -1.43 -7.64 1.32
C VAL A 114 -0.75 -8.37 2.48
N ILE A 115 -0.23 -7.63 3.46
CA ILE A 115 0.41 -8.23 4.64
C ILE A 115 -0.61 -9.03 5.45
N ARG A 116 -1.81 -8.52 5.64
CA ARG A 116 -2.89 -9.25 6.33
C ARG A 116 -3.22 -10.56 5.64
N LYS A 117 -3.38 -10.54 4.31
CA LYS A 117 -3.67 -11.73 3.51
C LYS A 117 -2.57 -12.79 3.66
N TRP A 118 -1.29 -12.39 3.63
CA TRP A 118 -0.17 -13.30 3.86
C TRP A 118 -0.23 -13.96 5.25
N ILE A 119 -0.55 -13.18 6.29
CA ILE A 119 -0.72 -13.70 7.66
C ILE A 119 -1.87 -14.70 7.71
N ASP A 120 -3.03 -14.35 7.18
CA ASP A 120 -4.25 -15.17 7.22
C ASP A 120 -4.12 -16.46 6.40
N THR A 121 -3.25 -16.48 5.40
CA THR A 121 -2.96 -17.69 4.59
C THR A 121 -1.85 -18.57 5.17
N GLY A 122 -1.37 -18.28 6.37
CA GLY A 122 -0.44 -19.13 7.10
C GLY A 122 1.03 -18.74 7.00
N VAL A 123 1.32 -17.49 6.64
CA VAL A 123 2.71 -16.96 6.62
C VAL A 123 3.62 -17.83 5.76
N LEU A 124 3.22 -18.12 4.53
CA LEU A 124 3.95 -19.03 3.63
C LEU A 124 5.28 -18.44 3.18
N ASN A 125 6.28 -19.32 3.02
CA ASN A 125 7.60 -19.01 2.45
C ASN A 125 7.63 -19.42 0.97
N ASN A 126 7.08 -18.57 0.08
CA ASN A 126 6.87 -18.87 -1.33
C ASN A 126 7.35 -17.75 -2.26
#